data_31d37855e18115e296682fc7ff382a98
#
_entry.id   31d37855e18115e296682fc7ff382a98
#
_cell.length_a   1.000
_cell.length_b   1.000
_cell.length_c   1.000
_cell.angle_alpha   90.00
_cell.angle_beta   90.00
_cell.angle_gamma   90.00
#
_symmetry.space_group_name_H-M   'P 1'
#
loop_
_entity.id
_entity.type
_entity.pdbx_description
1 polymer ?
#
loop_
_entity_poly.entity_id
_entity_poly.type
_entity_poly.pdbx_seq_one_letter_code
_entity_poly.pdbx_strand_id
1 'polypeptide(L)'
;MPGNGHVRFGGRPEETDRRKRRHRASVRPYRWQVFAAVEGKDSHRWWCWVFAGPDTTVFTIAPSRSLKVLTTQLGVVLDPDTGALPESLPGGRRLLLSSDFYTVYQSMGRIDGVDNLWCWAHIRRYFVRAGDAHPDLQVWTQAWLDRIGALYRAHSALAAAPGSPQRAEAAEQFDTALKAIDSERHAQAANAHLMHPAAVKVLATLDREWDGLARHREFPELPLDNNASERALRGPVVGRKNFYGSGSKASAELAGRVWTITATAERAGLNPLVYLGAYLHACAQTAGTPPSGTALDRFLPWALNPDDHAAWTRHPDTAGTDPPSESARVA
;
A
#
# COMPACT_ATOMS: atom_id res chain seq x y z
N MET A 1 32.03 7.99 -9.98
CA MET A 1 31.00 7.68 -8.98
C MET A 1 29.66 7.91 -9.64
N PRO A 2 28.85 6.89 -10.02
CA PRO A 2 27.53 7.11 -10.57
C PRO A 2 26.57 7.46 -9.44
N GLY A 3 25.90 8.62 -9.59
CA GLY A 3 24.93 9.11 -8.63
C GLY A 3 23.73 8.19 -8.50
N ASN A 4 23.23 8.04 -7.28
CA ASN A 4 21.97 7.38 -6.96
C ASN A 4 20.82 8.08 -7.71
N GLY A 5 20.38 7.49 -8.81
CA GLY A 5 19.15 7.91 -9.49
C GLY A 5 17.96 7.68 -8.58
N HIS A 6 17.51 8.72 -7.91
CA HIS A 6 16.22 8.69 -7.21
C HIS A 6 15.11 8.56 -8.26
N VAL A 7 14.37 7.46 -8.24
CA VAL A 7 13.11 7.36 -8.96
C VAL A 7 12.18 8.42 -8.36
N ARG A 8 12.02 9.54 -9.04
CA ARG A 8 11.02 10.55 -8.70
C ARG A 8 9.65 10.00 -9.05
N PHE A 9 8.77 9.90 -8.08
CA PHE A 9 7.35 9.75 -8.30
C PHE A 9 6.82 11.06 -8.88
N GLY A 10 6.91 11.23 -10.20
CA GLY A 10 6.46 12.42 -10.92
C GLY A 10 5.34 12.05 -11.88
N GLY A 11 4.16 12.63 -11.68
CA GLY A 11 3.10 12.61 -12.68
C GLY A 11 3.52 13.38 -13.95
N ARG A 12 2.80 13.16 -15.04
CA ARG A 12 3.01 13.78 -16.36
C ARG A 12 3.17 15.31 -16.25
N PRO A 13 4.07 15.96 -17.03
CA PRO A 13 4.36 17.39 -16.94
C PRO A 13 3.21 18.33 -17.29
N GLU A 14 2.13 17.88 -17.93
CA GLU A 14 1.12 18.76 -18.54
C GLU A 14 -0.22 18.85 -17.81
N GLU A 15 -0.36 18.24 -16.63
CA GLU A 15 -1.61 18.29 -15.89
C GLU A 15 -1.55 19.26 -14.71
N THR A 16 -1.85 20.55 -14.96
CA THR A 16 -1.85 21.66 -13.99
C THR A 16 -3.07 21.72 -13.07
N ASP A 17 -3.79 20.64 -12.84
CA ASP A 17 -4.91 20.64 -11.89
C ASP A 17 -4.39 20.45 -10.45
N ARG A 18 -4.83 21.33 -9.52
CA ARG A 18 -4.47 21.27 -8.10
C ARG A 18 -4.77 19.93 -7.42
N ARG A 19 -5.71 19.14 -7.96
CA ARG A 19 -6.00 17.76 -7.51
C ARG A 19 -4.86 16.77 -7.79
N LYS A 20 -3.97 17.03 -8.74
CA LYS A 20 -2.92 16.11 -9.21
C LYS A 20 -1.62 16.14 -8.41
N ARG A 21 -1.48 17.03 -7.42
CA ARG A 21 -0.31 17.08 -6.53
C ARG A 21 -0.41 16.12 -5.33
N ARG A 22 -1.43 15.28 -5.25
CA ARG A 22 -1.61 14.31 -4.17
C ARG A 22 -0.91 13.00 -4.50
N HIS A 23 0.15 12.67 -3.78
CA HIS A 23 0.80 11.37 -3.89
C HIS A 23 0.15 10.39 -2.91
N ARG A 24 -0.44 9.34 -3.46
CA ARG A 24 -1.00 8.24 -2.68
C ARG A 24 0.03 7.15 -2.50
N ALA A 25 0.22 6.66 -1.27
CA ALA A 25 0.99 5.46 -0.99
C ALA A 25 0.25 4.58 0.01
N SER A 26 0.14 3.30 -0.31
CA SER A 26 -0.22 2.25 0.65
C SER A 26 1.03 1.47 0.99
N VAL A 27 1.34 1.33 2.29
CA VAL A 27 2.64 0.82 2.74
C VAL A 27 2.47 -0.32 3.71
N ARG A 28 3.31 -1.37 3.57
CA ARG A 28 3.43 -2.46 4.52
C ARG A 28 4.83 -3.07 4.52
N PRO A 29 5.47 -3.29 5.70
CA PRO A 29 6.69 -4.08 5.82
C PRO A 29 6.38 -5.55 6.10
N TYR A 30 7.16 -6.45 5.49
CA TYR A 30 7.12 -7.89 5.71
C TYR A 30 8.52 -8.42 6.03
N ARG A 31 8.64 -9.38 6.96
CA ARG A 31 9.93 -9.97 7.34
C ARG A 31 10.60 -10.66 6.14
N TRP A 32 11.79 -10.20 5.78
CA TRP A 32 12.64 -10.77 4.76
C TRP A 32 13.86 -11.46 5.37
N GLN A 33 14.32 -12.52 4.78
CA GLN A 33 15.49 -13.25 5.25
C GLN A 33 16.68 -12.91 4.36
N VAL A 34 17.75 -12.38 4.96
CA VAL A 34 19.02 -12.15 4.31
C VAL A 34 20.06 -12.94 5.11
N PHE A 35 20.77 -13.82 4.45
CA PHE A 35 21.77 -14.70 5.07
C PHE A 35 23.15 -14.04 5.21
N ALA A 36 23.31 -12.79 4.78
CA ALA A 36 24.54 -12.06 4.98
C ALA A 36 24.74 -11.78 6.47
N ALA A 37 25.91 -12.11 6.99
CA ALA A 37 26.36 -11.66 8.29
C ALA A 37 26.38 -10.11 8.30
N VAL A 38 25.72 -9.49 9.27
CA VAL A 38 25.92 -8.09 9.59
C VAL A 38 26.97 -8.07 10.70
N GLU A 39 28.05 -7.32 10.49
CA GLU A 39 29.16 -7.22 11.43
C GLU A 39 28.64 -6.97 12.86
N GLY A 40 28.99 -7.89 13.78
CA GLY A 40 28.57 -7.83 15.19
C GLY A 40 27.17 -8.36 15.52
N LYS A 41 26.46 -9.04 14.59
CA LYS A 41 25.13 -9.62 14.89
C LYS A 41 24.95 -10.98 14.21
N ASP A 42 24.75 -12.03 14.99
CA ASP A 42 24.56 -13.41 14.51
C ASP A 42 23.25 -13.63 13.74
N SER A 43 22.25 -12.77 13.89
CA SER A 43 21.03 -12.82 13.07
C SER A 43 20.41 -11.43 12.97
N HIS A 44 20.46 -10.85 11.79
CA HIS A 44 19.77 -9.57 11.56
C HIS A 44 18.48 -9.77 10.79
N ARG A 45 17.38 -9.17 11.27
CA ARG A 45 16.08 -9.23 10.60
C ARG A 45 16.02 -8.16 9.54
N TRP A 46 15.79 -8.59 8.29
CA TRP A 46 15.50 -7.71 7.17
C TRP A 46 14.00 -7.66 6.90
N TRP A 47 13.58 -6.60 6.21
CA TRP A 47 12.19 -6.32 5.95
C TRP A 47 11.97 -5.94 4.50
N CYS A 48 11.04 -6.61 3.84
CA CYS A 48 10.55 -6.22 2.53
C CYS A 48 9.42 -5.21 2.74
N TRP A 49 9.67 -3.98 2.39
CA TRP A 49 8.69 -2.92 2.35
C TRP A 49 8.02 -2.90 0.98
N VAL A 50 6.72 -2.64 0.93
CA VAL A 50 5.98 -2.37 -0.29
C VAL A 50 5.31 -1.01 -0.20
N PHE A 51 5.41 -0.25 -1.27
CA PHE A 51 4.79 1.05 -1.45
C PHE A 51 3.95 0.98 -2.72
N ALA A 52 2.64 0.87 -2.58
CA ALA A 52 1.72 0.79 -3.71
C ALA A 52 1.16 2.19 -4.01
N GLY A 53 1.66 2.81 -5.06
CA GLY A 53 1.19 4.09 -5.60
C GLY A 53 0.05 3.90 -6.61
N PRO A 54 -0.41 4.97 -7.26
CA PRO A 54 -1.40 4.89 -8.36
C PRO A 54 -0.90 4.06 -9.54
N ASP A 55 0.32 4.34 -10.00
CA ASP A 55 0.88 3.79 -11.23
C ASP A 55 2.05 2.84 -10.97
N THR A 56 2.56 2.78 -9.74
CA THR A 56 3.76 2.03 -9.41
C THR A 56 3.58 1.20 -8.15
N THR A 57 4.31 0.09 -8.09
CA THR A 57 4.49 -0.69 -6.87
C THR A 57 5.98 -0.84 -6.61
N VAL A 58 6.47 -0.27 -5.51
CA VAL A 58 7.90 -0.26 -5.17
C VAL A 58 8.16 -1.20 -4.01
N PHE A 59 9.19 -2.04 -4.15
CA PHE A 59 9.68 -2.91 -3.09
C PHE A 59 11.07 -2.48 -2.66
N THR A 60 11.23 -2.31 -1.36
CA THR A 60 12.51 -1.99 -0.73
C THR A 60 12.83 -3.02 0.34
N ILE A 61 13.99 -3.68 0.23
CA ILE A 61 14.45 -4.61 1.25
C ILE A 61 15.47 -3.89 2.13
N ALA A 62 15.11 -3.69 3.40
CA ALA A 62 15.88 -2.89 4.35
C ALA A 62 16.14 -3.64 5.67
N PRO A 63 17.25 -3.32 6.36
CA PRO A 63 17.61 -3.98 7.62
C PRO A 63 16.76 -3.52 8.81
N SER A 64 15.79 -2.63 8.60
CA SER A 64 14.97 -2.11 9.70
C SER A 64 13.54 -1.80 9.26
N ARG A 65 12.67 -1.61 10.27
CA ARG A 65 11.32 -1.04 10.11
C ARG A 65 11.26 0.41 10.63
N SER A 66 12.36 1.12 10.51
CA SER A 66 12.45 2.47 11.03
C SER A 66 11.77 3.51 10.14
N LEU A 67 11.48 4.65 10.74
CA LEU A 67 10.97 5.84 10.07
C LEU A 67 11.86 6.26 8.88
N LYS A 68 13.19 6.10 9.01
CA LYS A 68 14.17 6.43 7.96
C LYS A 68 13.90 5.68 6.64
N VAL A 69 13.48 4.41 6.69
CA VAL A 69 13.15 3.67 5.46
C VAL A 69 11.93 4.28 4.78
N LEU A 70 10.91 4.59 5.56
CA LEU A 70 9.67 5.20 5.07
C LEU A 70 9.92 6.59 4.48
N THR A 71 10.62 7.46 5.20
CA THR A 71 10.91 8.83 4.78
C THR A 71 11.80 8.87 3.54
N THR A 72 12.84 8.03 3.50
CA THR A 72 13.71 7.92 2.31
C THR A 72 12.91 7.53 1.07
N GLN A 73 12.03 6.53 1.19
CA GLN A 73 11.24 6.07 0.05
C GLN A 73 10.19 7.09 -0.40
N LEU A 74 9.60 7.83 0.53
CA LEU A 74 8.60 8.86 0.24
C LEU A 74 9.23 10.24 -0.11
N GLY A 75 10.56 10.34 -0.12
CA GLY A 75 11.28 11.58 -0.42
C GLY A 75 11.04 12.66 0.65
N VAL A 76 10.86 12.25 1.92
CA VAL A 76 10.81 13.15 3.07
C VAL A 76 12.20 13.28 3.66
N VAL A 77 12.72 14.49 3.68
CA VAL A 77 14.06 14.78 4.19
C VAL A 77 13.96 15.00 5.71
N LEU A 78 14.69 14.19 6.46
CA LEU A 78 14.86 14.38 7.90
C LEU A 78 15.90 15.47 8.16
N ASP A 79 15.77 16.16 9.28
CA ASP A 79 16.81 17.06 9.77
C ASP A 79 18.15 16.29 9.90
N PRO A 80 19.23 16.78 9.30
CA PRO A 80 20.50 16.03 9.24
C PRO A 80 21.17 15.85 10.60
N ASP A 81 20.96 16.78 11.53
CA ASP A 81 21.63 16.79 12.82
C ASP A 81 20.86 16.03 13.90
N THR A 82 19.53 16.20 13.90
CA THR A 82 18.64 15.64 14.94
C THR A 82 17.89 14.38 14.47
N GLY A 83 17.79 14.14 13.16
CA GLY A 83 16.94 13.11 12.58
C GLY A 83 15.43 13.38 12.72
N ALA A 84 15.05 14.60 13.08
CA ALA A 84 13.66 15.01 13.26
C ALA A 84 12.90 15.07 11.94
N LEU A 85 11.59 14.86 12.00
CA LEU A 85 10.67 15.07 10.88
C LEU A 85 10.55 16.56 10.59
N PRO A 86 10.40 16.98 9.32
CA PRO A 86 10.08 18.35 8.97
C PRO A 86 8.69 18.74 9.48
N GLU A 87 8.47 20.01 9.76
CA GLU A 87 7.14 20.52 10.15
C GLU A 87 6.12 20.37 9.01
N SER A 88 6.56 20.58 7.77
CA SER A 88 5.70 20.50 6.58
C SER A 88 6.42 19.86 5.38
N LEU A 89 5.64 19.35 4.43
CA LEU A 89 6.19 18.88 3.16
C LEU A 89 6.57 20.06 2.25
N PRO A 90 7.73 19.99 1.57
CA PRO A 90 8.19 21.09 0.73
C PRO A 90 7.29 21.34 -0.47
N GLY A 91 7.17 22.61 -0.88
CA GLY A 91 6.48 23.04 -2.09
C GLY A 91 4.95 22.84 -2.08
N GLY A 92 4.32 22.78 -0.91
CA GLY A 92 2.89 22.53 -0.77
C GLY A 92 2.44 21.15 -1.25
N ARG A 93 3.37 20.20 -1.29
CA ARG A 93 3.11 18.80 -1.63
C ARG A 93 2.18 18.20 -0.58
N ARG A 94 1.25 17.36 -1.01
CA ARG A 94 0.42 16.53 -0.10
C ARG A 94 0.67 15.06 -0.35
N LEU A 95 0.74 14.30 0.73
CA LEU A 95 0.92 12.85 0.75
C LEU A 95 -0.26 12.20 1.45
N LEU A 96 -1.00 11.34 0.73
CA LEU A 96 -2.04 10.49 1.30
C LEU A 96 -1.44 9.12 1.61
N LEU A 97 -1.33 8.77 2.88
CA LEU A 97 -0.69 7.57 3.36
C LEU A 97 -1.72 6.58 3.91
N SER A 98 -2.07 5.57 3.10
CA SER A 98 -2.92 4.46 3.54
C SER A 98 -2.09 3.34 4.16
N SER A 99 -2.35 3.00 5.43
CA SER A 99 -1.56 2.02 6.18
C SER A 99 -2.33 1.39 7.34
N ASP A 100 -1.70 0.45 8.04
CA ASP A 100 -2.14 0.00 9.35
C ASP A 100 -1.74 1.01 10.46
N PHE A 101 -2.04 0.68 11.74
CA PHE A 101 -1.79 1.55 12.88
C PHE A 101 -0.34 1.48 13.42
N TYR A 102 0.63 1.09 12.60
CA TYR A 102 2.01 1.03 13.06
C TYR A 102 2.56 2.44 13.37
N THR A 103 3.23 2.58 14.51
CA THR A 103 3.66 3.88 15.07
C THR A 103 4.51 4.72 14.11
N VAL A 104 5.26 4.09 13.22
CA VAL A 104 6.06 4.78 12.19
C VAL A 104 5.17 5.58 11.24
N TYR A 105 4.00 5.03 10.86
CA TYR A 105 3.03 5.75 10.02
C TYR A 105 2.33 6.87 10.79
N GLN A 106 2.01 6.64 12.07
CA GLN A 106 1.44 7.67 12.94
C GLN A 106 2.38 8.89 13.05
N SER A 107 3.69 8.64 13.14
CA SER A 107 4.69 9.72 13.16
C SER A 107 4.66 10.57 11.91
N MET A 108 4.42 9.99 10.73
CA MET A 108 4.30 10.74 9.47
C MET A 108 3.13 11.72 9.46
N GLY A 109 2.02 11.39 10.12
CA GLY A 109 0.85 12.26 10.20
C GLY A 109 1.04 13.54 11.04
N ARG A 110 2.23 13.72 11.66
CA ARG A 110 2.61 14.97 12.35
C ARG A 110 3.16 16.02 11.39
N ILE A 111 3.48 15.63 10.16
CA ILE A 111 4.00 16.53 9.13
C ILE A 111 2.81 17.21 8.45
N ASP A 112 2.78 18.53 8.40
CA ASP A 112 1.78 19.23 7.60
C ASP A 112 1.89 18.84 6.13
N GLY A 113 0.74 18.54 5.51
CA GLY A 113 0.66 17.99 4.17
C GLY A 113 0.68 16.45 4.10
N VAL A 114 0.77 15.73 5.23
CA VAL A 114 0.61 14.27 5.30
C VAL A 114 -0.74 13.91 5.90
N ASP A 115 -1.58 13.25 5.12
CA ASP A 115 -2.86 12.72 5.57
C ASP A 115 -2.77 11.21 5.74
N ASN A 116 -2.87 10.73 6.98
CA ASN A 116 -2.98 9.30 7.27
C ASN A 116 -4.43 8.83 7.04
N LEU A 117 -4.59 7.78 6.24
CA LEU A 117 -5.83 7.06 6.04
C LEU A 117 -5.67 5.67 6.64
N TRP A 118 -6.32 5.43 7.78
CA TRP A 118 -6.19 4.15 8.47
C TRP A 118 -7.05 3.05 7.81
N CYS A 119 -6.51 1.85 7.83
CA CYS A 119 -7.14 0.68 7.21
C CYS A 119 -8.31 0.15 8.05
N TRP A 120 -9.54 0.24 7.51
CA TRP A 120 -10.74 -0.32 8.12
C TRP A 120 -10.71 -1.84 8.27
N ALA A 121 -10.00 -2.56 7.39
CA ALA A 121 -9.85 -4.01 7.55
C ALA A 121 -9.06 -4.38 8.82
N HIS A 122 -8.15 -3.54 9.29
CA HIS A 122 -7.42 -3.77 10.53
C HIS A 122 -8.31 -3.56 11.75
N ILE A 123 -9.12 -2.49 11.79
CA ILE A 123 -10.06 -2.30 12.90
C ILE A 123 -11.14 -3.40 12.93
N ARG A 124 -11.67 -3.77 11.75
CA ARG A 124 -12.61 -4.91 11.64
C ARG A 124 -12.04 -6.19 12.25
N ARG A 125 -10.75 -6.46 12.04
CA ARG A 125 -10.07 -7.65 12.59
C ARG A 125 -10.01 -7.64 14.12
N TYR A 126 -9.98 -6.48 14.77
CA TYR A 126 -10.03 -6.41 16.23
C TYR A 126 -11.41 -6.82 16.76
N PHE A 127 -12.50 -6.42 16.11
CA PHE A 127 -13.85 -6.88 16.45
C PHE A 127 -13.97 -8.39 16.30
N VAL A 128 -13.56 -8.95 15.15
CA VAL A 128 -13.56 -10.40 14.91
C VAL A 128 -12.81 -11.15 16.02
N ARG A 129 -11.60 -10.73 16.34
CA ARG A 129 -10.78 -11.36 17.38
C ARG A 129 -11.43 -11.30 18.78
N ALA A 130 -12.14 -10.22 19.08
CA ALA A 130 -12.85 -10.11 20.35
C ALA A 130 -14.02 -11.11 20.43
N GLY A 131 -14.81 -11.26 19.36
CA GLY A 131 -15.89 -12.25 19.30
C GLY A 131 -15.40 -13.70 19.29
N ASP A 132 -14.29 -13.98 18.60
CA ASP A 132 -13.67 -15.30 18.57
C ASP A 132 -13.14 -15.73 19.95
N ALA A 133 -12.58 -14.78 20.69
CA ALA A 133 -12.00 -15.02 22.01
C ALA A 133 -13.05 -15.06 23.14
N HIS A 134 -14.21 -14.44 22.96
CA HIS A 134 -15.25 -14.25 23.97
C HIS A 134 -16.65 -14.54 23.37
N PRO A 135 -17.22 -15.72 23.60
CA PRO A 135 -18.51 -16.11 23.03
C PRO A 135 -19.68 -15.17 23.38
N ASP A 136 -19.64 -14.55 24.54
CA ASP A 136 -20.61 -13.55 25.00
C ASP A 136 -20.56 -12.23 24.21
N LEU A 137 -19.49 -11.99 23.47
CA LEU A 137 -19.34 -10.84 22.57
C LEU A 137 -19.78 -11.11 21.13
N GLN A 138 -20.23 -12.32 20.77
CA GLN A 138 -20.55 -12.64 19.37
C GLN A 138 -21.62 -11.73 18.78
N VAL A 139 -22.72 -11.49 19.53
CA VAL A 139 -23.82 -10.61 19.09
C VAL A 139 -23.32 -9.17 18.93
N TRP A 140 -22.56 -8.66 19.88
CA TRP A 140 -21.94 -7.34 19.82
C TRP A 140 -20.99 -7.22 18.64
N THR A 141 -20.14 -8.21 18.46
CA THR A 141 -19.20 -8.27 17.33
C THR A 141 -19.94 -8.24 16.01
N GLN A 142 -20.99 -9.08 15.85
CA GLN A 142 -21.76 -9.12 14.60
C GLN A 142 -22.39 -7.76 14.28
N ALA A 143 -22.96 -7.09 15.28
CA ALA A 143 -23.53 -5.76 15.10
C ALA A 143 -22.49 -4.72 14.60
N TRP A 144 -21.24 -4.79 15.08
CA TRP A 144 -20.15 -3.94 14.59
C TRP A 144 -19.70 -4.34 13.18
N LEU A 145 -19.61 -5.64 12.89
CA LEU A 145 -19.27 -6.12 11.55
C LEU A 145 -20.31 -5.70 10.50
N ASP A 146 -21.57 -5.67 10.86
CA ASP A 146 -22.67 -5.23 9.99
C ASP A 146 -22.56 -3.73 9.67
N ARG A 147 -22.25 -2.89 10.69
CA ARG A 147 -22.01 -1.45 10.50
C ARG A 147 -20.80 -1.19 9.60
N ILE A 148 -19.68 -1.86 9.85
CA ILE A 148 -18.48 -1.76 9.02
C ILE A 148 -18.78 -2.28 7.61
N GLY A 149 -19.55 -3.36 7.48
CA GLY A 149 -20.01 -3.89 6.19
C GLY A 149 -20.87 -2.89 5.42
N ALA A 150 -21.76 -2.16 6.10
CA ALA A 150 -22.56 -1.09 5.50
C ALA A 150 -21.65 0.05 4.97
N LEU A 151 -20.64 0.43 5.73
CA LEU A 151 -19.65 1.43 5.29
C LEU A 151 -18.92 0.99 4.01
N TYR A 152 -18.47 -0.27 3.94
CA TYR A 152 -17.83 -0.80 2.73
C TYR A 152 -18.76 -0.83 1.53
N ARG A 153 -20.04 -1.22 1.71
CA ARG A 153 -21.04 -1.20 0.62
C ARG A 153 -21.29 0.21 0.12
N ALA A 154 -21.49 1.18 1.02
CA ALA A 154 -21.71 2.57 0.67
C ALA A 154 -20.47 3.17 -0.07
N HIS A 155 -19.27 2.86 0.39
CA HIS A 155 -18.04 3.28 -0.28
C HIS A 155 -17.92 2.65 -1.68
N SER A 156 -18.25 1.37 -1.85
CA SER A 156 -18.22 0.71 -3.15
C SER A 156 -19.23 1.30 -4.13
N ALA A 157 -20.42 1.66 -3.65
CA ALA A 157 -21.43 2.37 -4.45
C ALA A 157 -20.92 3.75 -4.90
N LEU A 158 -20.29 4.50 -3.99
CA LEU A 158 -19.70 5.81 -4.28
C LEU A 158 -18.56 5.72 -5.31
N ALA A 159 -17.69 4.71 -5.17
CA ALA A 159 -16.59 4.47 -6.11
C ALA A 159 -17.10 4.06 -7.51
N ALA A 160 -18.21 3.35 -7.59
CA ALA A 160 -18.82 2.90 -8.84
C ALA A 160 -19.74 3.94 -9.49
N ALA A 161 -20.13 5.00 -8.78
CA ALA A 161 -21.09 5.99 -9.28
C ALA A 161 -20.50 6.84 -10.43
N PRO A 162 -21.07 6.77 -11.65
CA PRO A 162 -20.43 7.33 -12.84
C PRO A 162 -20.67 8.83 -13.03
N GLY A 163 -21.68 9.41 -12.40
CA GLY A 163 -22.09 10.77 -12.69
C GLY A 163 -22.66 11.53 -11.48
N SER A 164 -22.96 12.80 -11.71
CA SER A 164 -23.19 13.78 -10.65
C SER A 164 -24.35 13.48 -9.69
N PRO A 165 -25.60 13.15 -10.11
CA PRO A 165 -26.68 12.88 -9.17
C PRO A 165 -26.47 11.62 -8.34
N GLN A 166 -26.11 10.49 -8.99
CA GLN A 166 -25.88 9.21 -8.33
C GLN A 166 -24.68 9.27 -7.41
N ARG A 167 -23.65 10.06 -7.75
CA ARG A 167 -22.49 10.25 -6.92
C ARG A 167 -22.81 11.05 -5.65
N ALA A 168 -23.68 12.05 -5.74
CA ALA A 168 -24.13 12.83 -4.59
C ALA A 168 -24.91 11.96 -3.61
N GLU A 169 -25.84 11.16 -4.08
CA GLU A 169 -26.61 10.22 -3.27
C GLU A 169 -25.71 9.18 -2.61
N ALA A 170 -24.79 8.56 -3.36
CA ALA A 170 -23.85 7.60 -2.82
C ALA A 170 -22.89 8.21 -1.79
N ALA A 171 -22.50 9.48 -1.96
CA ALA A 171 -21.70 10.21 -0.98
C ALA A 171 -22.47 10.44 0.32
N GLU A 172 -23.77 10.77 0.24
CA GLU A 172 -24.64 10.91 1.41
C GLU A 172 -24.84 9.58 2.15
N GLN A 173 -24.99 8.48 1.41
CA GLN A 173 -25.06 7.12 1.99
C GLN A 173 -23.77 6.74 2.71
N PHE A 174 -22.62 7.06 2.12
CA PHE A 174 -21.31 6.84 2.74
C PHE A 174 -21.15 7.67 4.03
N ASP A 175 -21.51 8.93 3.99
CA ASP A 175 -21.51 9.84 5.13
C ASP A 175 -22.43 9.33 6.25
N THR A 176 -23.62 8.86 5.90
CA THR A 176 -24.59 8.31 6.84
C THR A 176 -24.04 7.04 7.52
N ALA A 177 -23.41 6.15 6.77
CA ALA A 177 -22.79 4.94 7.32
C ALA A 177 -21.63 5.30 8.28
N LEU A 178 -20.83 6.28 7.95
CA LEU A 178 -19.73 6.75 8.81
C LEU A 178 -20.26 7.40 10.09
N LYS A 179 -21.28 8.25 10.00
CA LYS A 179 -21.95 8.87 11.15
C LYS A 179 -22.61 7.83 12.07
N ALA A 180 -23.20 6.76 11.52
CA ALA A 180 -23.76 5.68 12.31
C ALA A 180 -22.70 4.97 13.17
N ILE A 181 -21.50 4.75 12.63
CA ILE A 181 -20.37 4.20 13.38
C ILE A 181 -19.92 5.19 14.45
N ASP A 182 -19.80 6.47 14.10
CA ASP A 182 -19.39 7.53 15.03
C ASP A 182 -20.34 7.67 16.22
N SER A 183 -21.64 7.70 15.96
CA SER A 183 -22.67 7.77 17.01
C SER A 183 -22.63 6.56 17.93
N GLU A 184 -22.48 5.37 17.37
CA GLU A 184 -22.45 4.13 18.16
C GLU A 184 -21.18 4.05 19.04
N ARG A 185 -19.99 4.42 18.51
CA ARG A 185 -18.77 4.42 19.33
C ARG A 185 -18.88 5.38 20.52
N HIS A 186 -19.48 6.55 20.34
CA HIS A 186 -19.72 7.51 21.42
C HIS A 186 -20.75 6.98 22.43
N ALA A 187 -21.86 6.40 21.96
CA ALA A 187 -22.89 5.83 22.83
C ALA A 187 -22.33 4.69 23.70
N GLN A 188 -21.49 3.83 23.11
CA GLN A 188 -20.87 2.73 23.85
C GLN A 188 -19.74 3.21 24.76
N ALA A 189 -18.95 4.21 24.35
CA ALA A 189 -17.92 4.79 25.21
C ALA A 189 -18.51 5.41 26.49
N ALA A 190 -19.64 6.09 26.39
CA ALA A 190 -20.37 6.65 27.54
C ALA A 190 -20.80 5.57 28.56
N ASN A 191 -20.99 4.32 28.11
CA ASN A 191 -21.41 3.20 28.92
C ASN A 191 -20.31 2.13 29.12
N ALA A 192 -19.06 2.49 28.91
CA ALA A 192 -17.91 1.56 28.93
C ALA A 192 -17.83 0.73 30.24
N HIS A 193 -18.29 1.28 31.37
CA HIS A 193 -18.28 0.60 32.68
C HIS A 193 -19.25 -0.60 32.76
N LEU A 194 -20.21 -0.70 31.83
CA LEU A 194 -21.16 -1.83 31.72
C LEU A 194 -20.72 -2.86 30.70
N MET A 195 -19.62 -2.62 29.99
CA MET A 195 -19.19 -3.44 28.87
C MET A 195 -18.12 -4.46 29.27
N HIS A 196 -18.04 -5.52 28.49
CA HIS A 196 -16.94 -6.49 28.61
C HIS A 196 -15.58 -5.81 28.34
N PRO A 197 -14.52 -6.07 29.14
CA PRO A 197 -13.22 -5.40 29.00
C PRO A 197 -12.59 -5.52 27.61
N ALA A 198 -12.78 -6.65 26.92
CA ALA A 198 -12.27 -6.83 25.57
C ALA A 198 -12.98 -5.90 24.56
N ALA A 199 -14.28 -5.67 24.70
CA ALA A 199 -15.04 -4.73 23.88
C ALA A 199 -14.55 -3.29 24.12
N VAL A 200 -14.37 -2.89 25.39
CA VAL A 200 -13.82 -1.57 25.76
C VAL A 200 -12.45 -1.34 25.09
N LYS A 201 -11.59 -2.35 25.08
CA LYS A 201 -10.25 -2.25 24.45
C LYS A 201 -10.34 -2.05 22.94
N VAL A 202 -11.26 -2.71 22.25
CA VAL A 202 -11.48 -2.53 20.80
C VAL A 202 -12.01 -1.14 20.52
N LEU A 203 -13.00 -0.68 21.29
CA LEU A 203 -13.58 0.65 21.16
C LEU A 203 -12.55 1.76 21.43
N ALA A 204 -11.72 1.60 22.45
CA ALA A 204 -10.63 2.53 22.75
C ALA A 204 -9.63 2.61 21.57
N THR A 205 -9.41 1.52 20.84
CA THR A 205 -8.59 1.55 19.63
C THR A 205 -9.31 2.25 18.49
N LEU A 206 -10.58 1.97 18.27
CA LEU A 206 -11.40 2.65 17.27
C LEU A 206 -11.44 4.17 17.51
N ASP A 207 -11.61 4.56 18.77
CA ASP A 207 -11.65 5.97 19.18
C ASP A 207 -10.31 6.68 18.94
N ARG A 208 -9.22 6.08 19.37
CA ARG A 208 -7.87 6.64 19.19
C ARG A 208 -7.50 6.83 17.72
N GLU A 209 -7.93 5.92 16.84
CA GLU A 209 -7.58 5.94 15.40
C GLU A 209 -8.68 6.60 14.55
N TRP A 210 -9.72 7.15 15.18
CA TRP A 210 -10.92 7.65 14.50
C TRP A 210 -10.62 8.69 13.41
N ASP A 211 -9.77 9.65 13.69
CA ASP A 211 -9.47 10.76 12.75
C ASP A 211 -8.96 10.23 11.42
N GLY A 212 -8.05 9.27 11.43
CA GLY A 212 -7.53 8.66 10.20
C GLY A 212 -8.51 7.68 9.54
N LEU A 213 -9.39 7.03 10.31
CA LEU A 213 -10.47 6.18 9.80
C LEU A 213 -11.57 7.02 9.14
N ALA A 214 -11.96 8.14 9.74
CA ALA A 214 -12.97 9.03 9.23
C ALA A 214 -12.50 9.86 8.03
N ARG A 215 -11.18 10.08 7.90
CA ARG A 215 -10.58 10.90 6.84
C ARG A 215 -10.83 10.38 5.42
N HIS A 216 -11.20 9.12 5.26
CA HIS A 216 -11.67 8.60 3.96
C HIS A 216 -12.88 9.36 3.38
N ARG A 217 -13.61 10.08 4.22
CA ARG A 217 -14.68 11.00 3.80
C ARG A 217 -14.17 12.10 2.87
N GLU A 218 -12.95 12.59 3.11
CA GLU A 218 -12.33 13.64 2.30
C GLU A 218 -11.74 13.08 1.00
N PHE A 219 -11.51 11.77 0.93
CA PHE A 219 -10.87 11.06 -0.16
C PHE A 219 -11.64 9.79 -0.55
N PRO A 220 -12.92 9.94 -0.95
CA PRO A 220 -13.80 8.79 -1.21
C PRO A 220 -13.38 7.95 -2.42
N GLU A 221 -12.48 8.45 -3.27
CA GLU A 221 -11.87 7.71 -4.37
C GLU A 221 -10.81 6.71 -3.89
N LEU A 222 -10.38 6.78 -2.64
CA LEU A 222 -9.37 5.89 -2.09
C LEU A 222 -10.02 4.70 -1.36
N PRO A 223 -9.48 3.48 -1.54
CA PRO A 223 -9.97 2.31 -0.81
C PRO A 223 -9.93 2.53 0.70
N LEU A 224 -10.93 1.97 1.41
CA LEU A 224 -10.99 1.97 2.88
C LEU A 224 -9.90 1.11 3.54
N ASP A 225 -9.13 0.38 2.76
CA ASP A 225 -8.11 -0.54 3.25
C ASP A 225 -6.79 -0.44 2.48
N ASN A 226 -5.73 -1.00 3.05
CA ASN A 226 -4.41 -1.11 2.44
C ASN A 226 -4.17 -2.46 1.78
N ASN A 227 -5.22 -3.19 1.38
CA ASN A 227 -5.14 -4.51 0.78
C ASN A 227 -4.31 -4.53 -0.52
N ALA A 228 -4.18 -3.40 -1.22
CA ALA A 228 -3.34 -3.31 -2.42
C ALA A 228 -1.88 -3.65 -2.10
N SER A 229 -1.32 -3.09 -1.02
CA SER A 229 0.04 -3.41 -0.58
C SER A 229 0.14 -4.82 0.01
N GLU A 230 -0.92 -5.31 0.70
CA GLU A 230 -0.93 -6.69 1.19
C GLU A 230 -0.92 -7.71 0.05
N ARG A 231 -1.72 -7.48 -1.00
CA ARG A 231 -1.72 -8.33 -2.21
C ARG A 231 -0.37 -8.28 -2.92
N ALA A 232 0.24 -7.11 -3.05
CA ALA A 232 1.54 -6.97 -3.70
C ALA A 232 2.64 -7.78 -2.99
N LEU A 233 2.56 -7.95 -1.66
CA LEU A 233 3.51 -8.77 -0.91
C LEU A 233 3.39 -10.28 -1.17
N ARG A 234 2.30 -10.77 -1.78
CA ARG A 234 2.14 -12.22 -2.03
C ARG A 234 3.24 -12.79 -2.90
N GLY A 235 3.62 -12.09 -3.99
CA GLY A 235 4.71 -12.50 -4.87
C GLY A 235 6.04 -12.69 -4.12
N PRO A 236 6.59 -11.67 -3.46
CA PRO A 236 7.78 -11.78 -2.62
C PRO A 236 7.70 -12.85 -1.54
N VAL A 237 6.54 -13.00 -0.87
CA VAL A 237 6.35 -14.00 0.20
C VAL A 237 6.43 -15.42 -0.34
N VAL A 238 5.77 -15.70 -1.47
CA VAL A 238 5.83 -17.02 -2.13
C VAL A 238 7.23 -17.27 -2.69
N GLY A 239 7.81 -16.30 -3.40
CA GLY A 239 9.17 -16.39 -3.92
C GLY A 239 10.18 -16.71 -2.83
N ARG A 240 10.10 -16.03 -1.67
CA ARG A 240 10.96 -16.31 -0.52
C ARG A 240 10.83 -17.76 -0.02
N LYS A 241 9.65 -18.35 -0.05
CA LYS A 241 9.48 -19.76 0.33
C LYS A 241 10.20 -20.71 -0.61
N ASN A 242 10.33 -20.33 -1.90
CA ASN A 242 10.98 -21.14 -2.91
C ASN A 242 12.51 -21.05 -2.86
N PHE A 243 13.07 -19.84 -2.63
CA PHE A 243 14.52 -19.62 -2.61
C PHE A 243 15.08 -19.19 -1.25
N TYR A 244 14.29 -19.28 -0.18
CA TYR A 244 14.64 -19.05 1.24
C TYR A 244 15.11 -17.64 1.60
N GLY A 245 15.17 -16.70 0.67
CA GLY A 245 15.60 -15.31 0.87
C GLY A 245 16.85 -14.97 0.07
N SER A 246 17.57 -13.93 0.50
CA SER A 246 18.71 -13.38 -0.23
C SER A 246 20.03 -13.75 0.45
N GLY A 247 21.03 -14.20 -0.31
CA GLY A 247 22.35 -14.57 0.21
C GLY A 247 23.23 -13.39 0.61
N SER A 248 22.91 -12.18 0.16
CA SER A 248 23.67 -10.96 0.44
C SER A 248 22.77 -9.73 0.42
N LYS A 249 23.30 -8.59 0.88
CA LYS A 249 22.63 -7.29 0.75
C LYS A 249 22.37 -6.94 -0.73
N ALA A 250 23.37 -7.14 -1.60
CA ALA A 250 23.24 -6.84 -3.02
C ALA A 250 22.14 -7.69 -3.69
N SER A 251 22.04 -8.98 -3.36
CA SER A 251 20.97 -9.83 -3.88
C SER A 251 19.61 -9.47 -3.31
N ALA A 252 19.53 -8.96 -2.08
CA ALA A 252 18.29 -8.45 -1.51
C ALA A 252 17.82 -7.17 -2.23
N GLU A 253 18.74 -6.24 -2.49
CA GLU A 253 18.45 -5.01 -3.25
C GLU A 253 18.02 -5.35 -4.68
N LEU A 254 18.69 -6.30 -5.34
CA LEU A 254 18.30 -6.78 -6.65
C LEU A 254 16.89 -7.38 -6.65
N ALA A 255 16.57 -8.21 -5.67
CA ALA A 255 15.23 -8.79 -5.53
C ALA A 255 14.16 -7.70 -5.39
N GLY A 256 14.40 -6.68 -4.56
CA GLY A 256 13.49 -5.52 -4.43
C GLY A 256 13.30 -4.77 -5.76
N ARG A 257 14.36 -4.56 -6.53
CA ARG A 257 14.30 -3.91 -7.84
C ARG A 257 13.52 -4.74 -8.87
N VAL A 258 13.79 -6.05 -8.94
CA VAL A 258 13.09 -6.95 -9.85
C VAL A 258 11.59 -7.00 -9.51
N TRP A 259 11.23 -7.16 -8.24
CA TRP A 259 9.83 -7.10 -7.82
C TRP A 259 9.17 -5.76 -8.14
N THR A 260 9.90 -4.65 -8.02
CA THR A 260 9.40 -3.32 -8.39
C THR A 260 9.08 -3.24 -9.87
N ILE A 261 9.99 -3.67 -10.72
CA ILE A 261 9.83 -3.63 -12.18
C ILE A 261 8.66 -4.52 -12.61
N THR A 262 8.64 -5.78 -12.15
CA THR A 262 7.62 -6.74 -12.56
C THR A 262 6.22 -6.36 -12.08
N ALA A 263 6.07 -5.97 -10.80
CA ALA A 263 4.78 -5.58 -10.26
C ALA A 263 4.27 -4.24 -10.85
N THR A 264 5.16 -3.32 -11.22
CA THR A 264 4.77 -2.08 -11.89
C THR A 264 4.35 -2.35 -13.33
N ALA A 265 5.04 -3.23 -14.04
CA ALA A 265 4.63 -3.68 -15.38
C ALA A 265 3.26 -4.38 -15.35
N GLU A 266 3.06 -5.33 -14.42
CA GLU A 266 1.76 -5.99 -14.23
C GLU A 266 0.63 -5.02 -13.94
N ARG A 267 0.90 -3.98 -13.14
CA ARG A 267 -0.08 -2.95 -12.81
C ARG A 267 -0.49 -2.12 -14.03
N ALA A 268 0.42 -1.93 -14.98
CA ALA A 268 0.17 -1.28 -16.24
C ALA A 268 -0.49 -2.23 -17.30
N GLY A 269 -0.82 -3.47 -16.93
CA GLY A 269 -1.40 -4.45 -17.84
C GLY A 269 -0.39 -5.15 -18.73
N LEU A 270 0.91 -4.94 -18.51
CA LEU A 270 1.97 -5.54 -19.32
C LEU A 270 2.30 -6.96 -18.89
N ASN A 271 2.83 -7.75 -19.80
CA ASN A 271 3.50 -9.00 -19.48
C ASN A 271 4.92 -8.70 -18.98
N PRO A 272 5.26 -8.96 -17.70
CA PRO A 272 6.57 -8.58 -17.16
C PRO A 272 7.75 -9.22 -17.88
N LEU A 273 7.59 -10.44 -18.40
CA LEU A 273 8.65 -11.15 -19.11
C LEU A 273 8.92 -10.50 -20.48
N VAL A 274 7.86 -10.18 -21.21
CA VAL A 274 7.97 -9.51 -22.53
C VAL A 274 8.54 -8.12 -22.38
N TYR A 275 8.01 -7.35 -21.40
CA TYR A 275 8.49 -6.01 -21.07
C TYR A 275 9.97 -6.00 -20.68
N LEU A 276 10.38 -6.89 -19.76
CA LEU A 276 11.78 -6.98 -19.31
C LEU A 276 12.69 -7.46 -20.44
N GLY A 277 12.21 -8.39 -21.28
CA GLY A 277 12.93 -8.85 -22.48
C GLY A 277 13.20 -7.71 -23.46
N ALA A 278 12.20 -6.86 -23.71
CA ALA A 278 12.35 -5.68 -24.57
C ALA A 278 13.38 -4.68 -24.01
N TYR A 279 13.35 -4.44 -22.69
CA TYR A 279 14.36 -3.59 -22.02
C TYR A 279 15.78 -4.16 -22.14
N LEU A 280 15.96 -5.45 -21.86
CA LEU A 280 17.26 -6.10 -21.94
C LEU A 280 17.78 -6.15 -23.38
N HIS A 281 16.88 -6.33 -24.37
CA HIS A 281 17.24 -6.25 -25.77
C HIS A 281 17.75 -4.85 -26.14
N ALA A 282 17.10 -3.78 -25.68
CA ALA A 282 17.58 -2.40 -25.89
C ALA A 282 18.96 -2.18 -25.24
N CYS A 283 19.22 -2.72 -24.05
CA CYS A 283 20.54 -2.68 -23.45
C CYS A 283 21.60 -3.41 -24.32
N ALA A 284 21.24 -4.57 -24.88
CA ALA A 284 22.16 -5.35 -25.73
C ALA A 284 22.55 -4.59 -27.01
N GLN A 285 21.63 -3.83 -27.61
CA GLN A 285 21.91 -3.01 -28.79
C GLN A 285 22.93 -1.87 -28.52
N THR A 286 23.14 -1.51 -27.27
CA THR A 286 24.05 -0.47 -26.84
C THR A 286 25.24 -1.04 -26.04
N ALA A 287 25.68 -2.25 -26.36
CA ALA A 287 26.79 -2.96 -25.71
C ALA A 287 26.64 -3.04 -24.18
N GLY A 288 25.40 -3.26 -23.71
CA GLY A 288 25.07 -3.39 -22.28
C GLY A 288 24.82 -2.08 -21.56
N THR A 289 24.86 -0.93 -22.27
CA THR A 289 24.54 0.35 -21.66
C THR A 289 23.03 0.52 -21.51
N PRO A 290 22.50 0.77 -20.29
CA PRO A 290 21.08 0.99 -20.07
C PRO A 290 20.56 2.23 -20.83
N PRO A 291 19.33 2.20 -21.36
CA PRO A 291 18.69 3.38 -21.92
C PRO A 291 18.66 4.54 -20.91
N SER A 292 18.83 5.75 -21.38
CA SER A 292 18.79 6.98 -20.58
C SER A 292 18.06 8.11 -21.31
N GLY A 293 17.64 9.16 -20.57
CA GLY A 293 16.87 10.27 -21.13
C GLY A 293 15.61 9.78 -21.84
N THR A 294 15.30 10.31 -22.99
CA THR A 294 14.11 9.99 -23.79
C THR A 294 14.04 8.50 -24.21
N ALA A 295 15.21 7.85 -24.38
CA ALA A 295 15.24 6.41 -24.65
C ALA A 295 14.76 5.57 -23.45
N LEU A 296 14.94 6.05 -22.22
CA LEU A 296 14.38 5.42 -21.03
C LEU A 296 12.88 5.64 -20.90
N ASP A 297 12.37 6.81 -21.35
CA ASP A 297 10.94 7.14 -21.27
C ASP A 297 10.07 6.08 -21.97
N ARG A 298 10.59 5.49 -23.05
CA ARG A 298 9.96 4.36 -23.73
C ARG A 298 9.66 3.15 -22.82
N PHE A 299 10.42 3.00 -21.74
CA PHE A 299 10.28 1.88 -20.81
C PHE A 299 9.57 2.27 -19.50
N LEU A 300 9.03 3.49 -19.40
CA LEU A 300 8.24 3.88 -18.24
C LEU A 300 6.79 3.42 -18.43
N PRO A 301 6.25 2.49 -17.62
CA PRO A 301 4.92 1.89 -17.86
C PRO A 301 3.78 2.91 -17.94
N TRP A 302 3.95 4.08 -17.33
CA TRP A 302 2.99 5.19 -17.35
C TRP A 302 3.19 6.17 -18.51
N ALA A 303 4.22 5.99 -19.33
CA ALA A 303 4.57 6.87 -20.46
C ALA A 303 4.69 6.11 -21.79
N LEU A 304 4.30 4.84 -21.81
CA LEU A 304 4.36 4.01 -23.01
C LEU A 304 3.50 4.58 -24.13
N ASN A 305 4.05 4.54 -25.35
CA ASN A 305 3.24 4.76 -26.53
C ASN A 305 2.26 3.57 -26.77
N PRO A 306 1.18 3.76 -27.52
CA PRO A 306 0.18 2.72 -27.75
C PRO A 306 0.72 1.44 -28.38
N ASP A 307 1.71 1.54 -29.28
CA ASP A 307 2.27 0.39 -30.01
C ASP A 307 3.11 -0.49 -29.07
N ASP A 308 4.01 0.12 -28.28
CA ASP A 308 4.78 -0.61 -27.28
C ASP A 308 3.87 -1.20 -26.18
N HIS A 309 2.83 -0.47 -25.77
CA HIS A 309 1.86 -0.98 -24.81
C HIS A 309 1.16 -2.22 -25.37
N ALA A 310 0.65 -2.17 -26.60
CA ALA A 310 -0.01 -3.31 -27.25
C ALA A 310 0.94 -4.50 -27.43
N ALA A 311 2.19 -4.24 -27.86
CA ALA A 311 3.20 -5.28 -28.06
C ALA A 311 3.60 -5.99 -26.76
N TRP A 312 3.54 -5.30 -25.62
CA TRP A 312 3.96 -5.84 -24.32
C TRP A 312 2.80 -6.20 -23.38
N THR A 313 1.56 -6.03 -23.82
CA THR A 313 0.37 -6.44 -23.07
C THR A 313 0.27 -7.96 -22.98
N ARG A 314 -0.35 -8.48 -21.92
CA ARG A 314 -0.69 -9.90 -21.82
C ARG A 314 -1.68 -10.30 -22.89
N HIS A 315 -1.34 -11.29 -23.70
CA HIS A 315 -2.33 -11.92 -24.56
C HIS A 315 -3.33 -12.73 -23.72
N PRO A 316 -4.66 -12.62 -23.99
CA PRO A 316 -5.67 -13.38 -23.27
C PRO A 316 -5.48 -14.90 -23.35
N ASP A 317 -4.85 -15.40 -24.40
CA ASP A 317 -4.60 -16.83 -24.61
C ASP A 317 -3.53 -17.44 -23.69
N THR A 318 -2.76 -16.61 -22.95
CA THR A 318 -1.80 -17.09 -21.94
C THR A 318 -2.38 -17.16 -20.52
N ALA A 319 -3.63 -16.77 -20.32
CA ALA A 319 -4.35 -16.90 -19.04
C ALA A 319 -4.79 -18.35 -18.74
N GLY A 320 -4.50 -19.31 -19.61
CA GLY A 320 -5.00 -20.70 -19.55
C GLY A 320 -4.11 -21.73 -18.86
N THR A 321 -3.08 -21.33 -18.10
CA THR A 321 -2.34 -22.27 -17.26
C THR A 321 -2.27 -21.79 -15.81
N ASP A 322 -3.43 -21.60 -15.21
CA ASP A 322 -3.49 -21.69 -13.75
C ASP A 322 -3.10 -23.14 -13.38
N PRO A 323 -2.16 -23.33 -12.43
CA PRO A 323 -1.90 -24.66 -11.92
C PRO A 323 -3.22 -25.23 -11.36
N PRO A 324 -3.52 -26.51 -11.58
CA PRO A 324 -4.78 -27.11 -11.14
C PRO A 324 -4.99 -26.81 -9.67
N SER A 325 -6.19 -26.35 -9.36
CA SER A 325 -6.63 -26.04 -8.01
C SER A 325 -6.38 -27.27 -7.12
N GLU A 326 -5.88 -27.06 -5.92
CA GLU A 326 -5.53 -28.07 -4.93
C GLU A 326 -6.69 -29.06 -4.58
N SER A 327 -7.89 -28.80 -5.04
CA SER A 327 -9.08 -29.65 -4.90
C SER A 327 -9.08 -30.90 -5.78
N ALA A 328 -8.16 -31.07 -6.72
CA ALA A 328 -8.10 -32.26 -7.60
C ALA A 328 -7.06 -33.33 -7.16
N ARG A 329 -6.46 -33.19 -5.96
CA ARG A 329 -5.47 -34.15 -5.45
C ARG A 329 -5.98 -35.02 -4.27
N VAL A 330 -7.29 -35.09 -4.06
CA VAL A 330 -7.89 -36.04 -3.12
C VAL A 330 -8.97 -36.80 -3.87
N ALA A 331 -8.54 -37.83 -4.59
CA ALA A 331 -9.31 -38.98 -5.01
C ALA A 331 -8.37 -40.18 -5.11
#